data_3667aa2ba3e76ed70e410c80602147e7
#
_entry.id   3667aa2ba3e76ed70e410c80602147e7
#
_cell.length_a   1.000
_cell.length_b   1.000
_cell.length_c   1.000
_cell.angle_alpha   90.00
_cell.angle_beta   90.00
_cell.angle_gamma   90.00
#
_symmetry.space_group_name_H-M   'P 1'
#
loop_
_entity.id
_entity.type
_entity.pdbx_description
1 polymer ?
#
loop_
_entity_poly.entity_id
_entity_poly.type
_entity_poly.pdbx_seq_one_letter_code
_entity_poly.pdbx_strand_id
1 'polypeptide(L)'
;MMSILKLLLALSLALGLVPRVSAQDNWPQKPIRLLLGFPAGGGSDIVARLVAKSLSDRMGQNVVVDNKPGAGGNIATEMLVRAPGDGYTLLLVPSGHASGAAMKKSLPFDPIKDLAWVSTITTYPLAFTVAPNSPIRSYADLIQKAKAEPNKYTYSSVGIGTAMHLAAEWAFGDANVQVTHIPFKGGTGPLTELLAGRLDVMVDTMTLTASLLKDQRVRAIAVTSAPGGSPVQGVPAIADQYPGVVFESWLGIAAPATTTPELVERMNKEIRAVLNQEDVKQRLISLGGSPNASSSNEFKQRVERDIRSLKKVIQDKKIELE
;
A
#
# COMPACT_ATOMS: atom_id res chain seq x y z
N MET A 1 -71.07 4.45 16.26
CA MET A 1 -70.16 3.57 15.48
C MET A 1 -69.11 4.29 14.66
N MET A 2 -69.40 5.41 13.99
CA MET A 2 -68.44 6.17 13.14
C MET A 2 -67.27 6.82 13.91
N SER A 3 -67.44 7.18 15.19
CA SER A 3 -66.36 7.85 15.98
C SER A 3 -65.26 6.91 16.45
N ILE A 4 -65.57 5.63 16.74
CA ILE A 4 -64.57 4.63 17.18
C ILE A 4 -63.72 4.18 16.02
N LEU A 5 -64.28 4.09 14.81
CA LEU A 5 -63.52 3.71 13.56
C LEU A 5 -62.51 4.79 13.19
N LYS A 6 -62.81 6.06 13.37
CA LYS A 6 -61.88 7.21 13.16
C LYS A 6 -60.74 7.24 14.17
N LEU A 7 -61.04 6.84 15.43
CA LEU A 7 -60.02 6.75 16.49
C LEU A 7 -59.03 5.61 16.25
N LEU A 8 -59.50 4.48 15.77
CA LEU A 8 -58.68 3.32 15.41
C LEU A 8 -57.82 3.59 14.18
N LEU A 9 -58.35 4.33 13.20
CA LEU A 9 -57.57 4.74 12.01
C LEU A 9 -56.48 5.76 12.33
N ALA A 10 -56.72 6.69 13.27
CA ALA A 10 -55.72 7.65 13.74
C ALA A 10 -54.62 6.98 14.59
N LEU A 11 -54.93 5.96 15.35
CA LEU A 11 -53.95 5.21 16.15
C LEU A 11 -53.07 4.31 15.29
N SER A 12 -53.59 3.76 14.18
CA SER A 12 -52.76 2.97 13.24
C SER A 12 -51.79 3.82 12.40
N LEU A 13 -52.12 5.10 12.15
CA LEU A 13 -51.23 6.04 11.46
C LEU A 13 -50.10 6.55 12.35
N ALA A 14 -50.29 6.60 13.67
CA ALA A 14 -49.29 7.02 14.64
C ALA A 14 -48.20 5.97 14.93
N LEU A 15 -48.51 4.66 14.71
CA LEU A 15 -47.52 3.60 14.89
C LEU A 15 -46.52 3.44 13.72
N GLY A 16 -46.71 4.15 12.62
CA GLY A 16 -45.84 4.08 11.43
C GLY A 16 -44.61 4.99 11.44
N LEU A 17 -44.48 5.88 12.41
CA LEU A 17 -43.40 6.85 12.55
C LEU A 17 -42.41 6.46 13.67
N VAL A 18 -42.00 5.20 13.74
CA VAL A 18 -40.79 4.86 14.48
C VAL A 18 -39.60 5.34 13.64
N PRO A 19 -38.83 6.36 14.09
CA PRO A 19 -37.62 6.73 13.38
C PRO A 19 -36.78 5.45 13.31
N ARG A 20 -36.45 5.00 12.11
CA ARG A 20 -35.39 4.01 11.91
C ARG A 20 -34.11 4.66 12.41
N VAL A 21 -33.79 4.46 13.68
CA VAL A 21 -32.44 4.72 14.17
C VAL A 21 -31.53 3.80 13.35
N SER A 22 -30.84 4.37 12.39
CA SER A 22 -29.92 3.64 11.55
C SER A 22 -28.87 3.05 12.49
N ALA A 23 -28.71 1.74 12.48
CA ALA A 23 -27.67 1.05 13.26
C ALA A 23 -26.25 1.56 12.92
N GLN A 24 -26.14 2.39 11.88
CA GLN A 24 -24.92 3.08 11.45
C GLN A 24 -24.52 4.29 12.33
N ASP A 25 -25.47 4.88 13.11
CA ASP A 25 -25.17 6.05 13.94
C ASP A 25 -24.18 5.75 15.09
N ASN A 26 -24.04 4.47 15.49
CA ASN A 26 -23.18 4.03 16.59
C ASN A 26 -21.97 3.20 16.15
N TRP A 27 -21.58 3.21 14.86
CA TRP A 27 -20.35 2.55 14.43
C TRP A 27 -19.10 3.32 14.93
N PRO A 28 -18.03 2.63 15.41
CA PRO A 28 -17.92 1.20 15.66
C PRO A 28 -18.35 0.80 17.09
N GLN A 29 -18.99 -0.37 17.25
CA GLN A 29 -19.39 -0.94 18.55
C GLN A 29 -18.60 -2.20 18.94
N LYS A 30 -17.78 -2.73 18.02
CA LYS A 30 -16.95 -3.92 18.21
C LYS A 30 -15.60 -3.72 17.51
N PRO A 31 -14.58 -4.54 17.78
CA PRO A 31 -13.28 -4.43 17.14
C PRO A 31 -13.37 -4.48 15.62
N ILE A 32 -12.53 -3.64 14.97
CA ILE A 32 -12.36 -3.58 13.52
C ILE A 32 -11.14 -4.41 13.15
N ARG A 33 -11.27 -5.26 12.15
CA ARG A 33 -10.19 -6.06 11.59
C ARG A 33 -9.57 -5.33 10.40
N LEU A 34 -8.28 -5.01 10.49
CA LEU A 34 -7.51 -4.43 9.39
C LEU A 34 -6.65 -5.53 8.75
N LEU A 35 -7.13 -6.06 7.63
CA LEU A 35 -6.39 -7.05 6.85
C LEU A 35 -5.12 -6.43 6.25
N LEU A 36 -4.04 -7.22 6.19
CA LEU A 36 -2.79 -6.86 5.54
C LEU A 36 -2.23 -8.06 4.79
N GLY A 37 -2.02 -7.91 3.46
CA GLY A 37 -1.56 -8.98 2.57
C GLY A 37 -0.09 -9.33 2.67
N PHE A 38 0.63 -8.87 3.72
CA PHE A 38 2.07 -9.05 3.90
C PHE A 38 2.40 -9.49 5.34
N PRO A 39 3.55 -10.18 5.55
CA PRO A 39 3.98 -10.61 6.88
C PRO A 39 4.23 -9.45 7.83
N ALA A 40 4.18 -9.75 9.13
CA ALA A 40 4.57 -8.81 10.18
C ALA A 40 6.03 -8.37 10.04
N GLY A 41 6.33 -7.14 10.46
CA GLY A 41 7.68 -6.55 10.46
C GLY A 41 8.10 -5.92 9.12
N GLY A 42 7.30 -6.02 8.06
CA GLY A 42 7.53 -5.30 6.80
C GLY A 42 7.05 -3.85 6.85
N GLY A 43 7.44 -3.03 5.85
CA GLY A 43 7.09 -1.60 5.81
C GLY A 43 5.60 -1.31 5.91
N SER A 44 4.75 -2.09 5.22
CA SER A 44 3.30 -1.95 5.31
C SER A 44 2.76 -2.30 6.70
N ASP A 45 3.35 -3.28 7.39
CA ASP A 45 2.93 -3.68 8.75
C ASP A 45 3.25 -2.59 9.78
N ILE A 46 4.41 -1.95 9.66
CA ILE A 46 4.80 -0.83 10.52
C ILE A 46 3.77 0.30 10.43
N VAL A 47 3.38 0.69 9.21
CA VAL A 47 2.37 1.74 8.98
C VAL A 47 0.98 1.28 9.41
N ALA A 48 0.60 0.02 9.12
CA ALA A 48 -0.70 -0.54 9.54
C ALA A 48 -0.88 -0.45 11.05
N ARG A 49 0.14 -0.84 11.83
CA ARG A 49 0.10 -0.79 13.31
C ARG A 49 0.07 0.62 13.86
N LEU A 50 0.81 1.55 13.25
CA LEU A 50 0.75 2.97 13.62
C LEU A 50 -0.68 3.52 13.46
N VAL A 51 -1.28 3.33 12.28
CA VAL A 51 -2.62 3.84 11.96
C VAL A 51 -3.69 3.11 12.78
N ALA A 52 -3.59 1.79 12.93
CA ALA A 52 -4.52 1.00 13.72
C ALA A 52 -4.55 1.43 15.18
N LYS A 53 -3.37 1.70 15.78
CA LYS A 53 -3.28 2.22 17.15
C LYS A 53 -3.98 3.57 17.27
N SER A 54 -3.65 4.52 16.40
CA SER A 54 -4.21 5.87 16.46
C SER A 54 -5.72 5.90 16.17
N LEU A 55 -6.21 5.03 15.27
CA LEU A 55 -7.65 4.83 15.06
C LEU A 55 -8.32 4.22 16.30
N SER A 56 -7.69 3.24 16.96
CA SER A 56 -8.22 2.63 18.18
C SER A 56 -8.37 3.67 19.30
N ASP A 57 -7.32 4.46 19.53
CA ASP A 57 -7.31 5.51 20.56
C ASP A 57 -8.41 6.57 20.29
N ARG A 58 -8.61 6.91 19.01
CA ARG A 58 -9.59 7.90 18.59
C ARG A 58 -11.04 7.41 18.63
N MET A 59 -11.29 6.18 18.18
CA MET A 59 -12.65 5.64 18.05
C MET A 59 -13.14 4.91 19.31
N GLY A 60 -12.26 4.66 20.29
CA GLY A 60 -12.60 3.89 21.50
C GLY A 60 -12.87 2.41 21.24
N GLN A 61 -12.50 1.90 20.06
CA GLN A 61 -12.66 0.50 19.66
C GLN A 61 -11.35 -0.02 19.06
N ASN A 62 -11.00 -1.26 19.39
CA ASN A 62 -9.77 -1.84 18.89
C ASN A 62 -9.77 -2.00 17.35
N VAL A 63 -8.72 -1.52 16.68
CA VAL A 63 -8.40 -1.84 15.30
C VAL A 63 -7.24 -2.84 15.30
N VAL A 64 -7.51 -4.07 14.87
CA VAL A 64 -6.57 -5.19 14.97
C VAL A 64 -5.99 -5.50 13.59
N VAL A 65 -4.66 -5.39 13.45
CA VAL A 65 -3.96 -5.76 12.21
C VAL A 65 -3.90 -7.28 12.12
N ASP A 66 -4.44 -7.83 11.02
CA ASP A 66 -4.49 -9.26 10.73
C ASP A 66 -3.71 -9.56 9.44
N ASN A 67 -2.51 -10.07 9.60
CA ASN A 67 -1.61 -10.39 8.49
C ASN A 67 -2.05 -11.67 7.77
N LYS A 68 -2.37 -11.57 6.47
CA LYS A 68 -2.76 -12.66 5.55
C LYS A 68 -1.86 -12.66 4.32
N PRO A 69 -0.58 -13.02 4.48
CA PRO A 69 0.38 -12.96 3.39
C PRO A 69 0.11 -13.99 2.31
N GLY A 70 0.48 -13.65 1.08
CA GLY A 70 0.48 -14.56 -0.06
C GLY A 70 -0.04 -13.91 -1.36
N ALA A 71 0.40 -14.47 -2.48
CA ALA A 71 0.04 -14.04 -3.85
C ALA A 71 0.19 -12.52 -4.10
N GLY A 72 1.27 -11.88 -3.55
CA GLY A 72 1.48 -10.44 -3.69
C GLY A 72 0.44 -9.57 -2.97
N GLY A 73 -0.28 -10.12 -1.98
CA GLY A 73 -1.34 -9.45 -1.23
C GLY A 73 -2.77 -9.82 -1.67
N ASN A 74 -2.92 -10.56 -2.77
CA ASN A 74 -4.24 -10.89 -3.33
C ASN A 74 -5.09 -11.74 -2.38
N ILE A 75 -4.49 -12.63 -1.55
CA ILE A 75 -5.23 -13.42 -0.56
C ILE A 75 -6.01 -12.52 0.40
N ALA A 76 -5.37 -11.47 0.93
CA ALA A 76 -6.04 -10.52 1.81
C ALA A 76 -7.13 -9.71 1.07
N THR A 77 -6.88 -9.35 -0.20
CA THR A 77 -7.87 -8.65 -1.03
C THR A 77 -9.11 -9.52 -1.28
N GLU A 78 -8.94 -10.80 -1.63
CA GLU A 78 -10.06 -11.74 -1.78
C GLU A 78 -10.87 -11.91 -0.49
N MET A 79 -10.19 -11.94 0.66
CA MET A 79 -10.88 -11.99 1.96
C MET A 79 -11.70 -10.74 2.21
N LEU A 80 -11.20 -9.55 1.84
CA LEU A 80 -11.98 -8.31 1.92
C LEU A 80 -13.20 -8.35 1.01
N VAL A 81 -13.01 -8.71 -0.27
CA VAL A 81 -14.10 -8.77 -1.27
C VAL A 81 -15.26 -9.63 -0.81
N ARG A 82 -14.97 -10.72 -0.08
CA ARG A 82 -15.99 -11.64 0.47
C ARG A 82 -16.54 -11.21 1.84
N ALA A 83 -16.02 -10.18 2.45
CA ALA A 83 -16.47 -9.73 3.76
C ALA A 83 -17.75 -8.89 3.67
N PRO A 84 -18.57 -8.84 4.74
CA PRO A 84 -19.70 -7.93 4.82
C PRO A 84 -19.26 -6.46 4.75
N GLY A 85 -20.07 -5.61 4.10
CA GLY A 85 -19.83 -4.16 4.01
C GLY A 85 -20.29 -3.40 5.27
N ASP A 86 -20.12 -4.00 6.46
CA ASP A 86 -20.56 -3.48 7.75
C ASP A 86 -19.55 -2.59 8.46
N GLY A 87 -18.38 -2.37 7.82
CA GLY A 87 -17.30 -1.52 8.34
C GLY A 87 -16.37 -2.18 9.35
N TYR A 88 -16.50 -3.47 9.62
CA TYR A 88 -15.66 -4.18 10.60
C TYR A 88 -14.54 -5.02 9.98
N THR A 89 -14.48 -5.09 8.66
CA THR A 89 -13.33 -5.65 7.93
C THR A 89 -12.84 -4.62 6.93
N LEU A 90 -11.62 -4.18 7.10
CA LEU A 90 -10.92 -3.23 6.23
C LEU A 90 -9.67 -3.90 5.68
N LEU A 91 -9.09 -3.33 4.62
CA LEU A 91 -7.82 -3.76 4.05
C LEU A 91 -6.87 -2.56 3.97
N LEU A 92 -5.66 -2.72 4.49
CA LEU A 92 -4.56 -1.84 4.11
C LEU A 92 -4.08 -2.27 2.73
N VAL A 93 -4.32 -1.41 1.74
CA VAL A 93 -3.98 -1.64 0.33
C VAL A 93 -2.67 -0.93 0.01
N PRO A 94 -1.63 -1.64 -0.42
CA PRO A 94 -0.42 -1.01 -0.96
C PRO A 94 -0.55 -0.77 -2.48
N SER A 95 0.30 0.10 -3.03
CA SER A 95 0.41 0.35 -4.47
C SER A 95 0.68 -0.91 -5.31
N GLY A 96 1.19 -1.98 -4.69
CA GLY A 96 1.31 -3.31 -5.28
C GLY A 96 -0.01 -3.88 -5.80
N HIS A 97 -1.16 -3.42 -5.29
CA HIS A 97 -2.48 -3.75 -5.83
C HIS A 97 -2.62 -3.25 -7.29
N ALA A 98 -2.22 -2.01 -7.56
CA ALA A 98 -2.24 -1.47 -8.92
C ALA A 98 -1.21 -2.15 -9.82
N SER A 99 0.00 -2.46 -9.30
CA SER A 99 1.04 -3.18 -10.03
C SER A 99 0.58 -4.60 -10.38
N GLY A 100 0.01 -5.33 -9.42
CA GLY A 100 -0.54 -6.67 -9.65
C GLY A 100 -1.67 -6.68 -10.67
N ALA A 101 -2.58 -5.68 -10.63
CA ALA A 101 -3.64 -5.52 -11.61
C ALA A 101 -3.13 -5.15 -13.02
N ALA A 102 -1.96 -4.55 -13.10
CA ALA A 102 -1.32 -4.24 -14.39
C ALA A 102 -0.55 -5.43 -14.97
N MET A 103 0.11 -6.23 -14.12
CA MET A 103 1.00 -7.32 -14.54
C MET A 103 0.29 -8.67 -14.74
N LYS A 104 -0.80 -8.94 -14.00
CA LYS A 104 -1.47 -10.24 -14.07
C LYS A 104 -2.47 -10.33 -15.22
N LYS A 105 -2.46 -11.46 -15.92
CA LYS A 105 -3.43 -11.76 -16.99
C LYS A 105 -4.85 -11.90 -16.47
N SER A 106 -5.03 -12.37 -15.23
CA SER A 106 -6.33 -12.49 -14.56
C SER A 106 -6.20 -12.32 -13.05
N LEU A 107 -7.23 -11.75 -12.44
CA LEU A 107 -7.40 -11.67 -10.99
C LEU A 107 -8.74 -12.32 -10.62
N PRO A 108 -8.88 -12.92 -9.44
CA PRO A 108 -10.15 -13.50 -8.97
C PRO A 108 -11.16 -12.44 -8.48
N PHE A 109 -10.86 -11.15 -8.68
CA PHE A 109 -11.71 -10.00 -8.34
C PHE A 109 -11.45 -8.85 -9.33
N ASP A 110 -12.43 -7.94 -9.45
CA ASP A 110 -12.23 -6.67 -10.15
C ASP A 110 -11.41 -5.72 -9.27
N PRO A 111 -10.18 -5.32 -9.69
CA PRO A 111 -9.29 -4.53 -8.85
C PRO A 111 -9.78 -3.12 -8.54
N ILE A 112 -10.85 -2.66 -9.17
CA ILE A 112 -11.43 -1.33 -8.96
C ILE A 112 -12.83 -1.41 -8.33
N LYS A 113 -13.71 -2.31 -8.87
CA LYS A 113 -15.13 -2.30 -8.55
C LYS A 113 -15.48 -3.10 -7.31
N ASP A 114 -14.68 -4.11 -6.96
CA ASP A 114 -14.94 -4.97 -5.80
C ASP A 114 -14.45 -4.37 -4.48
N LEU A 115 -13.88 -3.14 -4.52
CA LEU A 115 -13.44 -2.40 -3.35
C LEU A 115 -14.12 -1.03 -3.26
N ALA A 116 -14.52 -0.66 -2.05
CA ALA A 116 -14.86 0.71 -1.68
C ALA A 116 -13.58 1.41 -1.16
N TRP A 117 -13.10 2.39 -1.90
CA TRP A 117 -11.88 3.15 -1.60
C TRP A 117 -12.16 4.14 -0.48
N VAL A 118 -11.40 4.09 0.62
CA VAL A 118 -11.67 4.96 1.78
C VAL A 118 -10.74 6.18 1.75
N SER A 119 -9.44 6.00 1.91
CA SER A 119 -8.44 7.08 1.88
C SER A 119 -7.04 6.53 1.63
N THR A 120 -6.18 7.33 0.99
CA THR A 120 -4.74 7.15 1.09
C THR A 120 -4.27 7.48 2.52
N ILE A 121 -3.12 6.94 2.92
CA ILE A 121 -2.47 7.18 4.22
C ILE A 121 -1.17 7.93 4.02
N THR A 122 -0.31 7.41 3.17
CA THR A 122 1.04 7.93 2.94
C THR A 122 1.54 7.56 1.56
N THR A 123 2.42 8.38 1.01
CA THR A 123 3.20 8.09 -0.19
C THR A 123 4.68 8.04 0.16
N TYR A 124 5.46 7.30 -0.60
CA TYR A 124 6.90 7.14 -0.40
C TYR A 124 7.57 6.55 -1.65
N PRO A 125 8.84 6.89 -1.92
CA PRO A 125 9.60 6.19 -2.93
C PRO A 125 10.00 4.78 -2.47
N LEU A 126 10.42 3.96 -3.39
CA LEU A 126 11.15 2.74 -3.11
C LEU A 126 12.65 3.06 -3.03
N ALA A 127 13.38 2.27 -2.25
CA ALA A 127 14.81 2.38 -2.11
C ALA A 127 15.51 1.13 -2.65
N PHE A 128 16.59 1.34 -3.38
CA PHE A 128 17.55 0.32 -3.79
C PHE A 128 18.70 0.35 -2.80
N THR A 129 18.86 -0.71 -2.04
CA THR A 129 19.84 -0.78 -0.96
C THR A 129 20.76 -1.98 -1.12
N VAL A 130 21.98 -1.83 -0.61
CA VAL A 130 23.02 -2.86 -0.59
C VAL A 130 23.52 -3.06 0.84
N ALA A 131 24.20 -4.18 1.11
CA ALA A 131 24.88 -4.39 2.38
C ALA A 131 25.93 -3.30 2.63
N PRO A 132 26.26 -2.93 3.88
CA PRO A 132 27.20 -1.86 4.18
C PRO A 132 28.59 -2.06 3.53
N ASN A 133 29.05 -3.31 3.49
CA ASN A 133 30.34 -3.73 2.91
C ASN A 133 30.26 -4.14 1.43
N SER A 134 29.11 -3.97 0.78
CA SER A 134 28.93 -4.31 -0.64
C SER A 134 29.95 -3.59 -1.54
N PRO A 135 30.51 -4.27 -2.55
CA PRO A 135 31.38 -3.67 -3.56
C PRO A 135 30.63 -2.74 -4.52
N ILE A 136 29.30 -2.80 -4.55
CA ILE A 136 28.45 -1.90 -5.34
C ILE A 136 28.38 -0.55 -4.64
N ARG A 137 28.99 0.49 -5.21
CA ARG A 137 29.15 1.80 -4.56
C ARG A 137 27.99 2.76 -4.80
N SER A 138 27.33 2.67 -5.97
CA SER A 138 26.24 3.54 -6.40
C SER A 138 25.33 2.82 -7.39
N TYR A 139 24.23 3.44 -7.76
CA TYR A 139 23.37 2.91 -8.82
C TYR A 139 24.08 2.86 -10.17
N ALA A 140 24.85 3.90 -10.52
CA ALA A 140 25.66 3.93 -11.75
C ALA A 140 26.70 2.79 -11.77
N ASP A 141 27.35 2.50 -10.63
CA ASP A 141 28.29 1.38 -10.50
C ASP A 141 27.58 0.02 -10.69
N LEU A 142 26.39 -0.17 -10.12
CA LEU A 142 25.56 -1.36 -10.36
C LEU A 142 25.25 -1.53 -11.85
N ILE A 143 24.81 -0.47 -12.51
CA ILE A 143 24.48 -0.50 -13.95
C ILE A 143 25.72 -0.84 -14.80
N GLN A 144 26.87 -0.23 -14.50
CA GLN A 144 28.12 -0.55 -15.20
C GLN A 144 28.52 -2.03 -15.04
N LYS A 145 28.45 -2.54 -13.82
CA LYS A 145 28.75 -3.95 -13.50
C LYS A 145 27.75 -4.91 -14.17
N ALA A 146 26.47 -4.60 -14.12
CA ALA A 146 25.43 -5.44 -14.75
C ALA A 146 25.51 -5.45 -16.28
N LYS A 147 26.00 -4.37 -16.91
CA LYS A 147 26.31 -4.35 -18.35
C LYS A 147 27.49 -5.26 -18.72
N ALA A 148 28.50 -5.30 -17.88
CA ALA A 148 29.69 -6.14 -18.11
C ALA A 148 29.38 -7.63 -17.88
N GLU A 149 28.51 -7.94 -16.92
CA GLU A 149 28.19 -9.31 -16.52
C GLU A 149 26.66 -9.48 -16.36
N PRO A 150 25.94 -9.67 -17.49
CA PRO A 150 24.48 -9.83 -17.48
C PRO A 150 24.03 -11.02 -16.62
N ASN A 151 22.91 -10.86 -15.88
CA ASN A 151 22.32 -11.85 -14.97
C ASN A 151 23.19 -12.30 -13.78
N LYS A 152 24.37 -11.69 -13.57
CA LYS A 152 25.23 -12.02 -12.41
C LYS A 152 24.69 -11.44 -11.12
N TYR A 153 24.25 -10.20 -11.16
CA TYR A 153 23.74 -9.49 -9.98
C TYR A 153 22.27 -9.83 -9.73
N THR A 154 21.88 -9.79 -8.46
CA THR A 154 20.56 -10.18 -7.99
C THR A 154 19.85 -9.01 -7.31
N TYR A 155 18.54 -8.92 -7.46
CA TYR A 155 17.71 -8.00 -6.67
C TYR A 155 16.51 -8.71 -6.07
N SER A 156 16.04 -8.22 -4.92
CA SER A 156 14.83 -8.74 -4.29
C SER A 156 13.61 -7.88 -4.53
N SER A 157 12.45 -8.53 -4.43
CA SER A 157 11.16 -7.90 -4.18
C SER A 157 10.41 -8.65 -3.09
N VAL A 158 9.29 -8.09 -2.62
CA VAL A 158 8.38 -8.78 -1.68
C VAL A 158 7.36 -9.67 -2.41
N GLY A 159 7.65 -10.05 -3.65
CA GLY A 159 6.86 -10.97 -4.48
C GLY A 159 6.71 -10.49 -5.91
N ILE A 160 6.43 -11.43 -6.79
CA ILE A 160 6.17 -11.17 -8.21
C ILE A 160 4.88 -10.34 -8.33
N GLY A 161 4.85 -9.38 -9.27
CA GLY A 161 3.72 -8.45 -9.45
C GLY A 161 3.61 -7.33 -8.42
N THR A 162 4.54 -7.25 -7.45
CA THR A 162 4.54 -6.15 -6.46
C THR A 162 5.16 -4.87 -7.03
N ALA A 163 4.92 -3.75 -6.33
CA ALA A 163 5.50 -2.46 -6.68
C ALA A 163 7.03 -2.50 -6.81
N MET A 164 7.71 -3.23 -5.90
CA MET A 164 9.17 -3.39 -5.91
C MET A 164 9.66 -4.13 -7.16
N HIS A 165 8.96 -5.22 -7.53
CA HIS A 165 9.26 -5.97 -8.74
C HIS A 165 9.15 -5.07 -9.97
N LEU A 166 7.97 -4.46 -10.18
CA LEU A 166 7.73 -3.65 -11.37
C LEU A 166 8.64 -2.42 -11.45
N ALA A 167 8.89 -1.75 -10.33
CA ALA A 167 9.79 -0.59 -10.32
C ALA A 167 11.25 -0.97 -10.64
N ALA A 168 11.71 -2.13 -10.15
CA ALA A 168 13.04 -2.64 -10.45
C ALA A 168 13.16 -3.04 -11.94
N GLU A 169 12.21 -3.79 -12.47
CA GLU A 169 12.15 -4.15 -13.88
C GLU A 169 12.14 -2.91 -14.79
N TRP A 170 11.36 -1.90 -14.42
CA TRP A 170 11.35 -0.63 -15.15
C TRP A 170 12.71 0.06 -15.11
N ALA A 171 13.32 0.17 -13.91
CA ALA A 171 14.59 0.83 -13.72
C ALA A 171 15.74 0.13 -14.47
N PHE A 172 15.80 -1.20 -14.43
CA PHE A 172 16.81 -1.98 -15.13
C PHE A 172 16.55 -2.03 -16.65
N GLY A 173 15.28 -2.08 -17.06
CA GLY A 173 14.90 -2.01 -18.47
C GLY A 173 15.29 -0.68 -19.12
N ASP A 174 15.09 0.48 -18.44
CA ASP A 174 15.54 1.79 -18.92
C ASP A 174 17.07 1.91 -19.00
N ALA A 175 17.77 1.25 -18.08
CA ALA A 175 19.23 1.19 -18.10
C ALA A 175 19.78 0.17 -19.11
N ASN A 176 18.90 -0.63 -19.75
CA ASN A 176 19.24 -1.71 -20.66
C ASN A 176 20.23 -2.71 -20.05
N VAL A 177 19.91 -3.21 -18.85
CA VAL A 177 20.69 -4.22 -18.11
C VAL A 177 19.80 -5.36 -17.63
N GLN A 178 20.42 -6.53 -17.41
CA GLN A 178 19.77 -7.71 -16.88
C GLN A 178 20.30 -7.98 -15.46
N VAL A 179 19.39 -7.96 -14.50
CA VAL A 179 19.64 -8.24 -13.09
C VAL A 179 18.63 -9.31 -12.64
N THR A 180 19.11 -10.39 -12.02
CA THR A 180 18.27 -11.55 -11.69
C THR A 180 17.32 -11.24 -10.54
N HIS A 181 16.02 -11.44 -10.75
CA HIS A 181 14.99 -11.24 -9.72
C HIS A 181 14.93 -12.42 -8.74
N ILE A 182 14.96 -12.13 -7.46
CA ILE A 182 14.76 -13.08 -6.35
C ILE A 182 13.51 -12.67 -5.57
N PRO A 183 12.34 -13.29 -5.81
CA PRO A 183 11.10 -12.95 -5.12
C PRO A 183 11.07 -13.53 -3.70
N PHE A 184 10.64 -12.71 -2.74
CA PHE A 184 10.38 -13.10 -1.35
C PHE A 184 8.89 -12.95 -1.04
N LYS A 185 8.46 -13.45 0.13
CA LYS A 185 7.08 -13.28 0.61
C LYS A 185 6.90 -12.01 1.45
N GLY A 186 7.91 -11.12 1.48
CA GLY A 186 7.98 -9.95 2.35
C GLY A 186 8.61 -10.24 3.71
N GLY A 187 8.41 -9.34 4.68
CA GLY A 187 9.02 -9.45 6.00
C GLY A 187 10.53 -9.15 5.99
N THR A 188 11.29 -9.82 6.84
CA THR A 188 12.74 -9.61 7.02
C THR A 188 13.63 -10.49 6.14
N GLY A 189 13.04 -11.39 5.35
CA GLY A 189 13.77 -12.33 4.50
C GLY A 189 14.78 -11.67 3.57
N PRO A 190 14.40 -10.67 2.75
CA PRO A 190 15.33 -9.96 1.87
C PRO A 190 16.53 -9.37 2.60
N LEU A 191 16.30 -8.74 3.76
CA LEU A 191 17.37 -8.14 4.58
C LEU A 191 18.35 -9.21 5.08
N THR A 192 17.85 -10.37 5.52
CA THR A 192 18.70 -11.47 5.98
C THR A 192 19.63 -11.95 4.87
N GLU A 193 19.09 -12.15 3.66
CA GLU A 193 19.88 -12.60 2.51
C GLU A 193 20.89 -11.54 2.03
N LEU A 194 20.48 -10.25 2.07
CA LEU A 194 21.35 -9.13 1.74
C LEU A 194 22.58 -9.07 2.69
N LEU A 195 22.32 -9.12 4.00
CA LEU A 195 23.39 -9.05 5.01
C LEU A 195 24.30 -10.29 5.02
N ALA A 196 23.78 -11.44 4.58
CA ALA A 196 24.54 -12.66 4.40
C ALA A 196 25.33 -12.70 3.06
N GLY A 197 25.21 -11.68 2.21
CA GLY A 197 25.91 -11.62 0.91
C GLY A 197 25.35 -12.59 -0.14
N ARG A 198 24.12 -13.12 0.05
CA ARG A 198 23.44 -13.98 -0.93
C ARG A 198 22.47 -13.21 -1.83
N LEU A 199 22.33 -11.95 -1.60
CA LEU A 199 21.56 -10.99 -2.39
C LEU A 199 22.38 -9.72 -2.57
N ASP A 200 22.44 -9.16 -3.78
CA ASP A 200 23.25 -7.96 -4.06
C ASP A 200 22.47 -6.68 -3.76
N VAL A 201 21.20 -6.61 -4.14
CA VAL A 201 20.36 -5.42 -4.00
C VAL A 201 19.02 -5.77 -3.38
N MET A 202 18.65 -5.11 -2.30
CA MET A 202 17.30 -5.16 -1.75
C MET A 202 16.50 -3.96 -2.27
N VAL A 203 15.38 -4.22 -2.92
CA VAL A 203 14.40 -3.19 -3.31
C VAL A 203 13.21 -3.27 -2.36
N ASP A 204 13.02 -2.22 -1.57
CA ASP A 204 11.95 -2.16 -0.58
C ASP A 204 11.44 -0.73 -0.38
N THR A 205 10.38 -0.60 0.41
CA THR A 205 9.76 0.68 0.77
C THR A 205 10.66 1.51 1.65
N MET A 206 10.61 2.84 1.51
CA MET A 206 11.27 3.74 2.47
C MET A 206 10.74 3.52 3.88
N THR A 207 9.50 3.10 4.06
CA THR A 207 8.90 2.83 5.39
C THR A 207 9.60 1.72 6.17
N LEU A 208 10.21 0.74 5.49
CA LEU A 208 11.11 -0.23 6.11
C LEU A 208 12.55 0.27 6.15
N THR A 209 13.00 0.84 5.04
CA THR A 209 14.43 1.12 4.80
C THR A 209 14.96 2.28 5.64
N ALA A 210 14.12 3.27 5.98
CA ALA A 210 14.55 4.46 6.72
C ALA A 210 15.23 4.13 8.07
N SER A 211 14.69 3.18 8.84
CA SER A 211 15.31 2.75 10.10
C SER A 211 16.63 2.01 9.85
N LEU A 212 16.69 1.16 8.83
CA LEU A 212 17.89 0.41 8.49
C LEU A 212 19.04 1.32 8.02
N LEU A 213 18.70 2.40 7.32
CA LEU A 213 19.67 3.43 6.90
C LEU A 213 20.18 4.21 8.11
N LYS A 214 19.27 4.63 9.01
CA LYS A 214 19.63 5.32 10.25
C LYS A 214 20.59 4.49 11.11
N ASP A 215 20.33 3.19 11.21
CA ASP A 215 21.13 2.23 11.98
C ASP A 215 22.37 1.74 11.20
N GLN A 216 22.63 2.27 10.00
CA GLN A 216 23.72 1.89 9.10
C GLN A 216 23.78 0.39 8.77
N ARG A 217 22.64 -0.29 8.86
CA ARG A 217 22.52 -1.73 8.54
C ARG A 217 22.47 -1.99 7.04
N VAL A 218 22.09 -0.99 6.25
CA VAL A 218 22.12 -1.02 4.79
C VAL A 218 22.62 0.34 4.28
N ARG A 219 23.01 0.39 3.02
CA ARG A 219 23.36 1.61 2.31
C ARG A 219 22.45 1.77 1.09
N ALA A 220 21.75 2.90 0.97
CA ALA A 220 20.97 3.21 -0.21
C ALA A 220 21.89 3.64 -1.36
N ILE A 221 21.59 3.15 -2.56
CA ILE A 221 22.31 3.51 -3.80
C ILE A 221 21.43 4.31 -4.76
N ALA A 222 20.10 4.22 -4.64
CA ALA A 222 19.13 5.03 -5.36
C ALA A 222 17.75 4.96 -4.73
N VAL A 223 16.87 5.90 -5.11
CA VAL A 223 15.42 5.89 -4.81
C VAL A 223 14.62 6.15 -6.09
N THR A 224 13.33 5.80 -6.06
CA THR A 224 12.42 5.92 -7.21
C THR A 224 11.63 7.23 -7.26
N SER A 225 12.02 8.24 -6.47
CA SER A 225 11.38 9.56 -6.45
C SER A 225 11.56 10.32 -7.77
N ALA A 226 10.79 11.41 -7.93
CA ALA A 226 11.03 12.38 -8.99
C ALA A 226 12.46 12.95 -8.94
N PRO A 227 12.98 13.52 -10.03
CA PRO A 227 14.33 14.11 -10.05
C PRO A 227 14.53 15.11 -8.90
N GLY A 228 15.66 14.99 -8.18
CA GLY A 228 15.98 15.82 -7.03
C GLY A 228 15.10 15.58 -5.79
N GLY A 229 14.12 14.68 -5.84
CA GLY A 229 13.15 14.42 -4.77
C GLY A 229 13.56 13.32 -3.77
N SER A 230 14.85 12.96 -3.69
CA SER A 230 15.29 11.92 -2.74
C SER A 230 15.09 12.37 -1.28
N PRO A 231 14.40 11.58 -0.44
CA PRO A 231 14.29 11.85 0.98
C PRO A 231 15.56 11.47 1.77
N VAL A 232 16.55 10.89 1.09
CA VAL A 232 17.82 10.44 1.71
C VAL A 232 18.95 11.31 1.20
N GLN A 233 19.59 12.04 2.12
CA GLN A 233 20.70 12.92 1.77
C GLN A 233 21.83 12.16 1.08
N GLY A 234 22.30 12.69 -0.05
CA GLY A 234 23.41 12.12 -0.82
C GLY A 234 23.06 10.88 -1.65
N VAL A 235 21.80 10.44 -1.64
CA VAL A 235 21.30 9.32 -2.47
C VAL A 235 20.52 9.88 -3.65
N PRO A 236 20.89 9.59 -4.91
CA PRO A 236 20.22 10.11 -6.09
C PRO A 236 18.85 9.44 -6.30
N ALA A 237 17.95 10.14 -6.99
CA ALA A 237 16.81 9.51 -7.63
C ALA A 237 17.28 8.77 -8.91
N ILE A 238 16.67 7.63 -9.22
CA ILE A 238 16.93 6.94 -10.51
C ILE A 238 16.57 7.88 -11.66
N ALA A 239 15.52 8.67 -11.47
CA ALA A 239 15.05 9.64 -12.44
C ALA A 239 16.04 10.78 -12.76
N ASP A 240 17.06 11.00 -11.93
CA ASP A 240 18.16 11.96 -12.23
C ASP A 240 18.99 11.50 -13.43
N GLN A 241 19.09 10.19 -13.65
CA GLN A 241 19.81 9.55 -14.76
C GLN A 241 18.86 9.00 -15.84
N TYR A 242 17.68 8.55 -15.43
CA TYR A 242 16.64 7.94 -16.27
C TYR A 242 15.31 8.66 -16.04
N PRO A 243 15.06 9.82 -16.68
CA PRO A 243 13.96 10.75 -16.33
C PRO A 243 12.57 10.15 -16.39
N GLY A 244 12.37 9.03 -17.09
CA GLY A 244 11.10 8.31 -17.14
C GLY A 244 10.81 7.47 -15.90
N VAL A 245 11.82 7.10 -15.11
CA VAL A 245 11.72 6.12 -14.01
C VAL A 245 11.33 6.82 -12.72
N VAL A 246 10.07 7.13 -12.58
CA VAL A 246 9.48 7.66 -11.34
C VAL A 246 8.42 6.71 -10.83
N PHE A 247 8.62 6.17 -9.64
CA PHE A 247 7.67 5.28 -9.00
C PHE A 247 7.39 5.75 -7.55
N GLU A 248 6.25 6.38 -7.35
CA GLU A 248 5.78 6.75 -6.02
C GLU A 248 4.83 5.68 -5.50
N SER A 249 5.26 4.93 -4.51
CA SER A 249 4.43 3.96 -3.81
C SER A 249 3.49 4.66 -2.83
N TRP A 250 2.41 3.98 -2.46
CA TRP A 250 1.43 4.48 -1.49
C TRP A 250 0.83 3.34 -0.66
N LEU A 251 0.29 3.72 0.49
CA LEU A 251 -0.62 2.90 1.29
C LEU A 251 -1.95 3.62 1.44
N GLY A 252 -3.03 2.86 1.46
CA GLY A 252 -4.37 3.37 1.69
C GLY A 252 -5.25 2.33 2.36
N ILE A 253 -6.48 2.70 2.69
CA ILE A 253 -7.49 1.81 3.27
C ILE A 253 -8.65 1.65 2.31
N ALA A 254 -9.09 0.41 2.13
CA ALA A 254 -10.30 0.05 1.41
C ALA A 254 -11.21 -0.80 2.29
N ALA A 255 -12.50 -0.79 1.93
CA ALA A 255 -13.56 -1.61 2.49
C ALA A 255 -14.18 -2.50 1.38
N PRO A 256 -15.05 -3.47 1.69
CA PRO A 256 -15.82 -4.21 0.69
C PRO A 256 -16.67 -3.26 -0.16
N ALA A 257 -16.86 -3.57 -1.44
CA ALA A 257 -17.69 -2.75 -2.35
C ALA A 257 -19.14 -2.58 -1.88
N THR A 258 -19.63 -3.50 -1.06
CA THR A 258 -20.98 -3.46 -0.47
C THR A 258 -21.12 -2.48 0.71
N THR A 259 -20.00 -1.82 1.12
CA THR A 259 -20.03 -0.80 2.18
C THR A 259 -20.77 0.44 1.70
N THR A 260 -21.67 0.98 2.50
CA THR A 260 -22.47 2.15 2.10
C THR A 260 -21.59 3.41 1.99
N PRO A 261 -21.94 4.36 1.10
CA PRO A 261 -21.19 5.59 0.93
C PRO A 261 -21.05 6.40 2.24
N GLU A 262 -22.10 6.43 3.07
CA GLU A 262 -22.11 7.13 4.35
C GLU A 262 -21.09 6.54 5.33
N LEU A 263 -20.97 5.20 5.36
CA LEU A 263 -19.99 4.52 6.21
C LEU A 263 -18.57 4.70 5.69
N VAL A 264 -18.38 4.71 4.36
CA VAL A 264 -17.08 5.03 3.72
C VAL A 264 -16.64 6.45 4.09
N GLU A 265 -17.54 7.44 4.01
CA GLU A 265 -17.24 8.83 4.37
C GLU A 265 -16.91 8.97 5.86
N ARG A 266 -17.62 8.25 6.73
CA ARG A 266 -17.31 8.23 8.16
C ARG A 266 -15.91 7.68 8.43
N MET A 267 -15.54 6.55 7.81
CA MET A 267 -14.19 6.01 7.91
C MET A 267 -13.14 6.99 7.37
N ASN A 268 -13.41 7.63 6.22
CA ASN A 268 -12.53 8.64 5.64
C ASN A 268 -12.26 9.77 6.64
N LYS A 269 -13.31 10.28 7.29
CA LYS A 269 -13.20 11.33 8.31
C LYS A 269 -12.31 10.91 9.47
N GLU A 270 -12.45 9.68 9.98
CA GLU A 270 -11.64 9.18 11.09
C GLU A 270 -10.17 9.02 10.68
N ILE A 271 -9.90 8.47 9.49
CA ILE A 271 -8.54 8.33 8.94
C ILE A 271 -7.89 9.70 8.75
N ARG A 272 -8.59 10.66 8.14
CA ARG A 272 -8.08 12.03 7.95
C ARG A 272 -7.77 12.72 9.29
N ALA A 273 -8.62 12.51 10.30
CA ALA A 273 -8.40 13.06 11.62
C ALA A 273 -7.14 12.47 12.29
N VAL A 274 -6.92 11.16 12.18
CA VAL A 274 -5.70 10.48 12.66
C VAL A 274 -4.46 11.00 11.92
N LEU A 275 -4.51 11.10 10.59
CA LEU A 275 -3.39 11.57 9.78
C LEU A 275 -3.07 13.06 9.99
N ASN A 276 -3.99 13.83 10.58
CA ASN A 276 -3.77 15.21 10.98
C ASN A 276 -3.14 15.38 12.38
N GLN A 277 -3.03 14.31 13.17
CA GLN A 277 -2.31 14.33 14.45
C GLN A 277 -0.81 14.51 14.20
N GLU A 278 -0.18 15.41 14.94
CA GLU A 278 1.22 15.79 14.70
C GLU A 278 2.18 14.62 14.96
N ASP A 279 1.96 13.84 15.98
CA ASP A 279 2.75 12.64 16.31
C ASP A 279 2.68 11.57 15.18
N VAL A 280 1.48 11.36 14.60
CA VAL A 280 1.28 10.45 13.46
C VAL A 280 2.00 10.97 12.22
N LYS A 281 1.87 12.27 11.91
CA LYS A 281 2.57 12.90 10.80
C LYS A 281 4.09 12.72 10.92
N GLN A 282 4.64 13.12 12.08
CA GLN A 282 6.08 13.03 12.31
C GLN A 282 6.56 11.58 12.26
N ARG A 283 5.75 10.64 12.76
CA ARG A 283 6.10 9.24 12.66
C ARG A 283 6.13 8.73 11.23
N LEU A 284 5.14 9.08 10.38
CA LEU A 284 5.14 8.74 8.95
C LEU A 284 6.32 9.36 8.21
N ILE A 285 6.64 10.63 8.50
CA ILE A 285 7.81 11.32 7.93
C ILE A 285 9.12 10.61 8.35
N SER A 286 9.25 10.23 9.62
CA SER A 286 10.44 9.51 10.12
C SER A 286 10.62 8.12 9.49
N LEU A 287 9.55 7.56 8.96
CA LEU A 287 9.54 6.33 8.16
C LEU A 287 9.81 6.61 6.66
N GLY A 288 10.18 7.83 6.29
CA GLY A 288 10.45 8.20 4.90
C GLY A 288 9.21 8.34 4.02
N GLY A 289 8.04 8.48 4.64
CA GLY A 289 6.76 8.69 3.96
C GLY A 289 6.30 10.15 4.03
N SER A 290 5.46 10.54 3.09
CA SER A 290 4.71 11.80 3.10
C SER A 290 3.27 11.50 3.47
N PRO A 291 2.76 11.98 4.64
CA PRO A 291 1.35 11.81 5.00
C PRO A 291 0.46 12.39 3.91
N ASN A 292 -0.49 11.60 3.44
CA ASN A 292 -1.33 11.97 2.29
C ASN A 292 -2.73 11.38 2.45
N ALA A 293 -3.60 12.12 3.14
CA ALA A 293 -5.01 11.76 3.24
C ALA A 293 -5.78 12.30 2.02
N SER A 294 -6.55 11.44 1.38
CA SER A 294 -7.39 11.77 0.23
C SER A 294 -8.88 11.58 0.54
N SER A 295 -9.73 12.14 -0.30
CA SER A 295 -11.12 11.67 -0.40
C SER A 295 -11.18 10.26 -1.01
N SER A 296 -12.31 9.59 -0.84
CA SER A 296 -12.59 8.28 -1.44
C SER A 296 -12.45 8.33 -2.97
N ASN A 297 -13.00 9.37 -3.61
CA ASN A 297 -12.95 9.53 -5.06
C ASN A 297 -11.52 9.76 -5.58
N GLU A 298 -10.74 10.62 -4.92
CA GLU A 298 -9.34 10.86 -5.29
C GLU A 298 -8.51 9.59 -5.20
N PHE A 299 -8.73 8.76 -4.15
CA PHE A 299 -8.04 7.51 -4.01
C PHE A 299 -8.39 6.52 -5.13
N LYS A 300 -9.68 6.35 -5.41
CA LYS A 300 -10.14 5.53 -6.55
C LYS A 300 -9.51 5.96 -7.87
N GLN A 301 -9.56 7.26 -8.16
CA GLN A 301 -8.96 7.83 -9.38
C GLN A 301 -7.45 7.61 -9.44
N ARG A 302 -6.75 7.68 -8.30
CA ARG A 302 -5.32 7.36 -8.23
C ARG A 302 -5.06 5.92 -8.65
N VAL A 303 -5.77 4.96 -8.06
CA VAL A 303 -5.61 3.53 -8.40
C VAL A 303 -5.87 3.27 -9.88
N GLU A 304 -6.94 3.86 -10.44
CA GLU A 304 -7.27 3.75 -11.85
C GLU A 304 -6.18 4.34 -12.76
N ARG A 305 -5.65 5.51 -12.41
CA ARG A 305 -4.53 6.13 -13.16
C ARG A 305 -3.28 5.25 -13.09
N ASP A 306 -2.94 4.76 -11.89
CA ASP A 306 -1.74 3.94 -11.69
C ASP A 306 -1.82 2.65 -12.51
N ILE A 307 -2.96 1.94 -12.49
CA ILE A 307 -3.15 0.73 -13.31
C ILE A 307 -2.96 1.04 -14.80
N ARG A 308 -3.57 2.14 -15.31
CA ARG A 308 -3.42 2.53 -16.71
C ARG A 308 -1.97 2.87 -17.07
N SER A 309 -1.31 3.66 -16.23
CA SER A 309 0.09 4.08 -16.45
C SER A 309 1.03 2.89 -16.41
N LEU A 310 0.86 1.98 -15.43
CA LEU A 310 1.71 0.80 -15.30
C LEU A 310 1.49 -0.20 -16.44
N LYS A 311 0.26 -0.38 -16.92
CA LYS A 311 0.00 -1.20 -18.13
C LYS A 311 0.76 -0.64 -19.34
N LYS A 312 0.77 0.70 -19.49
CA LYS A 312 1.55 1.33 -20.58
C LYS A 312 3.06 1.06 -20.41
N VAL A 313 3.61 1.24 -19.20
CA VAL A 313 5.03 0.94 -18.92
C VAL A 313 5.37 -0.53 -19.23
N ILE A 314 4.55 -1.48 -18.78
CA ILE A 314 4.72 -2.90 -19.04
C ILE A 314 4.78 -3.17 -20.55
N GLN A 315 3.85 -2.57 -21.30
CA GLN A 315 3.77 -2.73 -22.75
C GLN A 315 4.97 -2.10 -23.48
N ASP A 316 5.30 -0.84 -23.13
CA ASP A 316 6.39 -0.09 -23.77
C ASP A 316 7.76 -0.73 -23.48
N LYS A 317 7.95 -1.28 -22.27
CA LYS A 317 9.21 -1.90 -21.82
C LYS A 317 9.25 -3.43 -22.04
N LYS A 318 8.18 -4.02 -22.58
CA LYS A 318 8.06 -5.47 -22.84
C LYS A 318 8.29 -6.32 -21.58
N ILE A 319 7.83 -5.83 -20.41
CA ILE A 319 7.90 -6.57 -19.15
C ILE A 319 6.96 -7.78 -19.27
N GLU A 320 7.43 -8.97 -18.91
CA GLU A 320 6.61 -10.19 -19.00
C GLU A 320 5.41 -10.11 -18.06
N LEU A 321 4.23 -10.48 -18.59
CA LEU A 321 3.00 -10.64 -17.82
C LEU A 321 2.97 -12.01 -17.16
N GLU A 322 2.41 -12.05 -15.96
CA GLU A 322 2.15 -13.28 -15.19
C GLU A 322 0.79 -13.92 -15.48
#